data_750fd405dd4eb3532aa12789bb46adb9
#
_entry.id   750fd405dd4eb3532aa12789bb46adb9
#
_cell.length_a   1.000
_cell.length_b   1.000
_cell.length_c   1.000
_cell.angle_alpha   90.00
_cell.angle_beta   90.00
_cell.angle_gamma   90.00
#
_symmetry.space_group_name_H-M   'P 1'
#
loop_
_entity.id
_entity.type
_entity.pdbx_description
1 polymer ?
#
loop_
_entity_poly.entity_id
_entity_poly.type
_entity_poly.pdbx_seq_one_letter_code
_entity_poly.pdbx_strand_id
1 'polypeptide(L)'
;MSLYDKNISAEKKASLEFAEQSRETEWKYPSFALQMFHGHVDWRLIHPIPVQSAEDKRKGDGFLQKLETFLKNNLDANAVDETGIIPEDVMKGLADLGAFAIKVPEKYGGLGMSQVNYNRAIHLVASYCGSTAVLLSAHQSIGVPQPLKLFGTEEQKAKYLPMFAKGAISAFALTEAQAGSDPRRMTTTATPTEDGKHFLINGEKLWCTNG
;
A
#
# COMPACT_ATOMS: atom_id res chain seq x y z
N MET A 1 12.84 -9.81 -27.03
CA MET A 1 11.62 -9.32 -27.69
C MET A 1 11.41 -7.91 -27.18
N SER A 2 11.49 -6.87 -28.01
CA SER A 2 11.39 -5.47 -27.58
C SER A 2 10.00 -5.23 -26.96
N LEU A 3 9.97 -4.65 -25.75
CA LEU A 3 8.75 -4.25 -25.04
C LEU A 3 7.94 -3.15 -25.76
N TYR A 4 8.45 -2.66 -26.90
CA TYR A 4 7.87 -1.57 -27.68
C TYR A 4 7.29 -2.11 -29.00
N ASP A 5 5.97 -2.24 -29.04
CA ASP A 5 5.26 -2.38 -30.30
C ASP A 5 5.40 -1.07 -31.09
N LYS A 6 5.73 -1.13 -32.38
CA LYS A 6 5.98 0.05 -33.22
C LYS A 6 4.75 0.95 -33.43
N ASN A 7 3.57 0.50 -33.01
CA ASN A 7 2.27 1.15 -33.24
C ASN A 7 1.62 1.75 -31.98
N ILE A 8 2.36 2.00 -30.89
CA ILE A 8 1.80 2.65 -29.70
C ILE A 8 1.74 4.17 -29.85
N SER A 9 0.67 4.79 -29.32
CA SER A 9 0.53 6.26 -29.33
C SER A 9 1.68 6.93 -28.55
N ALA A 10 1.99 8.18 -28.90
CA ALA A 10 3.03 8.95 -28.22
C ALA A 10 2.77 9.09 -26.70
N GLU A 11 1.50 9.25 -26.31
CA GLU A 11 1.08 9.30 -24.89
C GLU A 11 1.34 7.97 -24.16
N LYS A 12 1.02 6.85 -24.82
CA LYS A 12 1.27 5.53 -24.25
C LYS A 12 2.76 5.23 -24.14
N LYS A 13 3.55 5.70 -25.09
CA LYS A 13 5.01 5.63 -25.03
C LYS A 13 5.55 6.45 -23.86
N ALA A 14 5.10 7.69 -23.69
CA ALA A 14 5.49 8.54 -22.55
C ALA A 14 5.12 7.91 -21.20
N SER A 15 3.94 7.31 -21.09
CA SER A 15 3.53 6.58 -19.88
C SER A 15 4.42 5.37 -19.58
N LEU A 16 4.83 4.61 -20.59
CA LEU A 16 5.73 3.48 -20.43
C LEU A 16 7.14 3.92 -20.06
N GLU A 17 7.64 4.98 -20.69
CA GLU A 17 8.94 5.59 -20.35
C GLU A 17 8.95 6.13 -18.92
N PHE A 18 7.87 6.79 -18.48
CA PHE A 18 7.71 7.24 -17.10
C PHE A 18 7.68 6.06 -16.11
N ALA A 19 6.93 5.01 -16.42
CA ALA A 19 6.90 3.80 -15.60
C ALA A 19 8.25 3.11 -15.52
N GLU A 20 9.05 3.14 -16.58
CA GLU A 20 10.39 2.58 -16.62
C GLU A 20 11.39 3.44 -15.85
N GLN A 21 11.29 4.76 -15.96
CA GLN A 21 12.11 5.71 -15.18
C GLN A 21 11.79 5.69 -13.69
N SER A 22 10.55 5.35 -13.31
CA SER A 22 10.14 5.22 -11.90
C SER A 22 10.53 3.88 -11.25
N ARG A 23 11.08 2.93 -12.02
CA ARG A 23 11.65 1.72 -11.45
C ARG A 23 12.92 2.07 -10.68
N GLU A 24 13.07 1.52 -9.47
CA GLU A 24 14.35 1.54 -8.78
C GLU A 24 15.37 0.78 -9.63
N THR A 25 16.27 1.49 -10.28
CA THR A 25 17.30 0.92 -11.16
C THR A 25 18.53 0.46 -10.40
N GLU A 26 18.67 0.88 -9.14
CA GLU A 26 19.82 0.55 -8.30
C GLU A 26 19.49 -0.53 -7.25
N TRP A 27 19.21 -1.72 -7.72
CA TRP A 27 19.10 -2.88 -6.83
C TRP A 27 20.49 -3.33 -6.39
N LYS A 28 20.77 -3.25 -5.11
CA LYS A 28 22.01 -3.78 -4.53
C LYS A 28 22.13 -5.30 -4.75
N TYR A 29 20.99 -5.97 -4.81
CA TYR A 29 20.87 -7.41 -5.04
C TYR A 29 19.77 -7.69 -6.06
N PRO A 30 19.90 -8.76 -6.87
CA PRO A 30 18.84 -9.15 -7.79
C PRO A 30 17.59 -9.62 -7.00
N SER A 31 16.41 -9.53 -7.63
CA SER A 31 15.18 -10.06 -7.04
C SER A 31 15.25 -11.58 -6.90
N PHE A 32 15.10 -12.11 -5.69
CA PHE A 32 15.02 -13.55 -5.42
C PHE A 32 13.90 -14.21 -6.23
N ALA A 33 12.70 -13.61 -6.22
CA ALA A 33 11.56 -14.16 -6.95
C ALA A 33 11.81 -14.20 -8.46
N LEU A 34 12.38 -13.14 -9.05
CA LEU A 34 12.69 -13.10 -10.47
C LEU A 34 13.72 -14.19 -10.84
N GLN A 35 14.77 -14.36 -10.04
CA GLN A 35 15.76 -15.41 -10.27
C GLN A 35 15.13 -16.81 -10.19
N MET A 36 14.24 -17.04 -9.23
CA MET A 36 13.53 -18.31 -9.10
C MET A 36 12.70 -18.62 -10.37
N PHE A 37 12.02 -17.64 -10.95
CA PHE A 37 11.32 -17.81 -12.23
C PHE A 37 12.25 -18.09 -13.42
N HIS A 38 13.52 -17.68 -13.34
CA HIS A 38 14.55 -18.03 -14.32
C HIS A 38 15.29 -19.35 -14.02
N GLY A 39 14.82 -20.12 -13.05
CA GLY A 39 15.41 -21.40 -12.68
C GLY A 39 16.66 -21.28 -11.79
N HIS A 40 16.95 -20.10 -11.25
CA HIS A 40 18.09 -19.87 -10.35
C HIS A 40 17.59 -19.58 -8.94
N VAL A 41 18.08 -20.35 -7.95
CA VAL A 41 17.74 -20.11 -6.55
C VAL A 41 19.01 -19.74 -5.79
N ASP A 42 19.14 -18.47 -5.45
CA ASP A 42 20.23 -17.96 -4.62
C ASP A 42 19.74 -17.74 -3.17
N TRP A 43 19.93 -18.75 -2.34
CA TRP A 43 19.54 -18.73 -0.94
C TRP A 43 20.19 -17.61 -0.13
N ARG A 44 21.33 -17.07 -0.55
CA ARG A 44 22.01 -15.94 0.12
C ARG A 44 21.19 -14.66 0.11
N LEU A 45 20.20 -14.55 -0.80
CA LEU A 45 19.31 -13.40 -0.88
C LEU A 45 18.24 -13.41 0.23
N ILE A 46 17.99 -14.56 0.86
CA ILE A 46 16.99 -14.72 1.92
C ILE A 46 17.56 -15.30 3.21
N HIS A 47 18.81 -15.76 3.21
CA HIS A 47 19.49 -16.27 4.38
C HIS A 47 20.86 -15.60 4.57
N PRO A 48 21.22 -15.26 5.80
CA PRO A 48 20.38 -15.31 7.01
C PRO A 48 19.24 -14.28 6.92
N ILE A 49 18.09 -14.62 7.52
CA ILE A 49 16.96 -13.68 7.61
C ILE A 49 17.43 -12.44 8.38
N PRO A 50 17.22 -11.22 7.85
CA PRO A 50 17.62 -9.99 8.51
C PRO A 50 17.03 -9.90 9.92
N VAL A 51 17.88 -9.73 10.92
CA VAL A 51 17.45 -9.58 12.30
C VAL A 51 17.07 -8.11 12.55
N GLN A 52 15.92 -7.91 13.15
CA GLN A 52 15.46 -6.60 13.60
C GLN A 52 16.42 -6.02 14.66
N SER A 53 16.74 -4.73 14.59
CA SER A 53 17.51 -4.09 15.67
C SER A 53 16.72 -4.14 16.98
N ALA A 54 17.44 -4.15 18.11
CA ALA A 54 16.79 -4.17 19.43
C ALA A 54 15.90 -2.92 19.66
N GLU A 55 16.26 -1.78 19.08
CA GLU A 55 15.49 -0.55 19.14
C GLU A 55 14.20 -0.66 18.32
N ASP A 56 14.29 -1.06 17.05
CA ASP A 56 13.14 -1.23 16.18
C ASP A 56 12.17 -2.28 16.75
N LYS A 57 12.72 -3.37 17.31
CA LYS A 57 11.91 -4.39 17.98
C LYS A 57 11.14 -3.82 19.18
N ARG A 58 11.81 -3.07 20.08
CA ARG A 58 11.15 -2.45 21.24
C ARG A 58 10.06 -1.47 20.84
N LYS A 59 10.32 -0.64 19.82
CA LYS A 59 9.31 0.28 19.26
C LYS A 59 8.08 -0.48 18.78
N GLY A 60 8.29 -1.57 18.04
CA GLY A 60 7.22 -2.44 17.56
C GLY A 60 6.48 -3.15 18.69
N ASP A 61 7.19 -3.72 19.67
CA ASP A 61 6.59 -4.44 20.79
C ASP A 61 5.63 -3.52 21.59
N GLY A 62 6.03 -2.27 21.84
CA GLY A 62 5.19 -1.31 22.53
C GLY A 62 3.90 -0.93 21.77
N PHE A 63 3.99 -0.82 20.46
CA PHE A 63 2.81 -0.61 19.60
C PHE A 63 1.90 -1.84 19.55
N LEU A 64 2.47 -3.01 19.33
CA LEU A 64 1.73 -4.26 19.24
C LEU A 64 0.96 -4.59 20.51
N GLN A 65 1.53 -4.31 21.68
CA GLN A 65 0.85 -4.50 22.96
C GLN A 65 -0.40 -3.62 23.08
N LYS A 66 -0.32 -2.35 22.67
CA LYS A 66 -1.47 -1.43 22.66
C LYS A 66 -2.53 -1.89 21.65
N LEU A 67 -2.08 -2.27 20.44
CA LEU A 67 -2.94 -2.75 19.39
C LEU A 67 -3.68 -4.03 19.81
N GLU A 68 -2.97 -5.00 20.38
CA GLU A 68 -3.58 -6.25 20.87
C GLU A 68 -4.61 -6.00 21.96
N THR A 69 -4.30 -5.14 22.93
CA THR A 69 -5.23 -4.78 23.99
C THR A 69 -6.49 -4.14 23.42
N PHE A 70 -6.34 -3.26 22.41
CA PHE A 70 -7.48 -2.64 21.75
C PHE A 70 -8.34 -3.66 21.01
N LEU A 71 -7.72 -4.53 20.21
CA LEU A 71 -8.44 -5.56 19.44
C LEU A 71 -9.24 -6.49 20.36
N LYS A 72 -8.64 -6.98 21.45
CA LYS A 72 -9.31 -7.85 22.42
C LYS A 72 -10.55 -7.23 23.04
N ASN A 73 -10.52 -5.92 23.28
CA ASN A 73 -11.59 -5.24 24.02
C ASN A 73 -12.67 -4.63 23.13
N ASN A 74 -12.40 -4.41 21.85
CA ASN A 74 -13.27 -3.59 21.00
C ASN A 74 -13.66 -4.27 19.68
N LEU A 75 -12.95 -5.31 19.23
CA LEU A 75 -13.21 -5.94 17.94
C LEU A 75 -13.93 -7.27 18.12
N ASP A 76 -15.21 -7.32 17.73
CA ASP A 76 -15.95 -8.56 17.56
C ASP A 76 -15.87 -9.02 16.10
N ALA A 77 -14.99 -10.00 15.85
CA ALA A 77 -14.77 -10.53 14.51
C ALA A 77 -15.99 -11.28 13.94
N ASN A 78 -16.79 -11.91 14.81
CA ASN A 78 -18.00 -12.61 14.36
C ASN A 78 -19.05 -11.61 13.89
N ALA A 79 -19.24 -10.52 14.62
CA ALA A 79 -20.14 -9.44 14.20
C ALA A 79 -19.68 -8.80 12.88
N VAL A 80 -18.36 -8.63 12.65
CA VAL A 80 -17.84 -8.15 11.36
C VAL A 80 -18.12 -9.13 10.23
N ASP A 81 -17.96 -10.43 10.47
CA ASP A 81 -18.26 -11.47 9.46
C ASP A 81 -19.75 -11.56 9.14
N GLU A 82 -20.62 -11.45 10.14
CA GLU A 82 -22.08 -11.51 9.97
C GLU A 82 -22.63 -10.27 9.24
N THR A 83 -22.11 -9.08 9.57
CA THR A 83 -22.64 -7.83 9.04
C THR A 83 -21.91 -7.33 7.79
N GLY A 84 -20.68 -7.79 7.56
CA GLY A 84 -19.77 -7.25 6.55
C GLY A 84 -19.27 -5.82 6.87
N ILE A 85 -19.48 -5.33 8.09
CA ILE A 85 -19.17 -3.95 8.49
C ILE A 85 -18.17 -3.95 9.65
N ILE A 86 -17.08 -3.22 9.51
CA ILE A 86 -16.20 -2.89 10.62
C ILE A 86 -16.77 -1.66 11.33
N PRO A 87 -17.10 -1.73 12.64
CA PRO A 87 -17.74 -0.62 13.36
C PRO A 87 -16.90 0.68 13.34
N GLU A 88 -17.56 1.83 13.33
CA GLU A 88 -16.91 3.14 13.28
C GLU A 88 -16.04 3.42 14.52
N ASP A 89 -16.41 2.96 15.67
CA ASP A 89 -15.64 3.09 16.91
C ASP A 89 -14.33 2.25 16.85
N VAL A 90 -14.39 1.07 16.22
CA VAL A 90 -13.19 0.26 15.93
C VAL A 90 -12.29 0.99 14.93
N MET A 91 -12.84 1.56 13.87
CA MET A 91 -12.12 2.35 12.89
C MET A 91 -11.44 3.56 13.53
N LYS A 92 -12.19 4.28 14.36
CA LYS A 92 -11.65 5.43 15.11
C LYS A 92 -10.55 5.02 16.07
N GLY A 93 -10.74 3.96 16.85
CA GLY A 93 -9.72 3.47 17.78
C GLY A 93 -8.44 3.01 17.08
N LEU A 94 -8.54 2.36 15.91
CA LEU A 94 -7.39 2.03 15.08
C LEU A 94 -6.67 3.29 14.57
N ALA A 95 -7.41 4.33 14.20
CA ALA A 95 -6.84 5.62 13.80
C ALA A 95 -6.12 6.30 14.97
N ASP A 96 -6.72 6.36 16.14
CA ASP A 96 -6.16 6.95 17.38
C ASP A 96 -4.87 6.22 17.81
N LEU A 97 -4.75 4.92 17.54
CA LEU A 97 -3.51 4.15 17.73
C LEU A 97 -2.45 4.39 16.63
N GLY A 98 -2.79 5.07 15.55
CA GLY A 98 -1.91 5.27 14.39
C GLY A 98 -1.82 4.07 13.44
N ALA A 99 -2.76 3.12 13.52
CA ALA A 99 -2.76 1.90 12.72
C ALA A 99 -2.92 2.15 11.21
N PHE A 100 -3.41 3.30 10.78
CA PHE A 100 -3.47 3.71 9.37
C PHE A 100 -2.17 4.36 8.86
N ALA A 101 -1.20 4.63 9.75
CA ALA A 101 0.02 5.35 9.39
C ALA A 101 1.29 4.69 9.96
N ILE A 102 1.30 3.36 10.07
CA ILE A 102 2.41 2.60 10.69
C ILE A 102 3.75 2.92 10.02
N LYS A 103 3.79 2.96 8.67
CA LYS A 103 5.01 3.23 7.88
C LYS A 103 5.16 4.70 7.47
N VAL A 104 4.18 5.55 7.74
CA VAL A 104 4.27 6.98 7.46
C VAL A 104 5.32 7.59 8.38
N PRO A 105 6.25 8.42 7.86
CA PRO A 105 7.28 9.04 8.70
C PRO A 105 6.71 9.90 9.83
N GLU A 106 7.40 9.94 10.97
CA GLU A 106 6.98 10.71 12.15
C GLU A 106 6.81 12.21 11.85
N LYS A 107 7.64 12.78 10.98
CA LYS A 107 7.52 14.18 10.54
C LYS A 107 6.16 14.50 9.88
N TYR A 108 5.42 13.51 9.45
CA TYR A 108 4.06 13.65 8.90
C TYR A 108 2.98 13.08 9.84
N GLY A 109 3.33 12.84 11.11
CA GLY A 109 2.40 12.36 12.12
C GLY A 109 2.18 10.83 12.14
N GLY A 110 2.91 10.07 11.34
CA GLY A 110 2.86 8.61 11.37
C GLY A 110 3.75 8.00 12.45
N LEU A 111 3.77 6.66 12.50
CA LEU A 111 4.57 5.93 13.50
C LEU A 111 6.02 5.69 13.06
N GLY A 112 6.37 5.92 11.79
CA GLY A 112 7.73 5.76 11.26
C GLY A 112 8.32 4.36 11.48
N MET A 113 7.49 3.33 11.48
CA MET A 113 7.93 1.96 11.76
C MET A 113 8.51 1.27 10.54
N SER A 114 9.35 0.28 10.78
CA SER A 114 9.91 -0.58 9.76
C SER A 114 8.86 -1.47 9.09
N GLN A 115 9.22 -2.02 7.91
CA GLN A 115 8.40 -3.01 7.21
C GLN A 115 8.18 -4.26 8.08
N VAL A 116 9.15 -4.65 8.90
CA VAL A 116 9.01 -5.80 9.81
C VAL A 116 7.93 -5.52 10.85
N ASN A 117 7.95 -4.36 11.50
CA ASN A 117 6.93 -3.99 12.48
C ASN A 117 5.55 -3.84 11.84
N TYR A 118 5.47 -3.29 10.63
CA TYR A 118 4.22 -3.28 9.86
C TYR A 118 3.69 -4.70 9.64
N ASN A 119 4.51 -5.63 9.16
CA ASN A 119 4.09 -7.01 8.93
C ASN A 119 3.64 -7.69 10.24
N ARG A 120 4.33 -7.45 11.35
CA ARG A 120 3.94 -7.94 12.67
C ARG A 120 2.57 -7.41 13.10
N ALA A 121 2.31 -6.12 12.83
CA ALA A 121 1.02 -5.51 13.14
C ALA A 121 -0.12 -6.10 12.30
N ILE A 122 0.07 -6.23 10.98
CA ILE A 122 -0.94 -6.84 10.10
C ILE A 122 -1.18 -8.31 10.47
N HIS A 123 -0.12 -9.07 10.79
CA HIS A 123 -0.26 -10.45 11.27
C HIS A 123 -1.08 -10.52 12.58
N LEU A 124 -0.82 -9.62 13.52
CA LEU A 124 -1.58 -9.54 14.76
C LEU A 124 -3.07 -9.25 14.49
N VAL A 125 -3.38 -8.23 13.67
CA VAL A 125 -4.77 -7.90 13.34
C VAL A 125 -5.45 -9.07 12.63
N ALA A 126 -4.76 -9.74 11.70
CA ALA A 126 -5.28 -10.89 10.96
C ALA A 126 -5.61 -12.07 11.88
N SER A 127 -4.91 -12.23 13.01
CA SER A 127 -5.22 -13.28 14.00
C SER A 127 -6.52 -13.02 14.77
N TYR A 128 -7.06 -11.80 14.71
CA TYR A 128 -8.36 -11.41 15.27
C TYR A 128 -9.44 -11.35 14.19
N CYS A 129 -9.20 -10.56 13.13
CA CYS A 129 -10.17 -10.33 12.06
C CYS A 129 -9.46 -10.13 10.71
N GLY A 130 -9.71 -11.05 9.76
CA GLY A 130 -9.14 -11.00 8.41
C GLY A 130 -9.57 -9.75 7.64
N SER A 131 -10.84 -9.37 7.70
CA SER A 131 -11.38 -8.20 7.02
C SER A 131 -10.72 -6.89 7.48
N THR A 132 -10.54 -6.73 8.79
CA THR A 132 -9.83 -5.56 9.36
C THR A 132 -8.35 -5.53 8.95
N ALA A 133 -7.69 -6.70 8.90
CA ALA A 133 -6.31 -6.78 8.45
C ALA A 133 -6.18 -6.42 6.96
N VAL A 134 -7.10 -6.89 6.11
CA VAL A 134 -7.11 -6.55 4.67
C VAL A 134 -7.32 -5.06 4.47
N LEU A 135 -8.24 -4.43 5.20
CA LEU A 135 -8.46 -2.98 5.15
C LEU A 135 -7.16 -2.20 5.42
N LEU A 136 -6.48 -2.51 6.52
CA LEU A 136 -5.21 -1.86 6.90
C LEU A 136 -4.09 -2.16 5.90
N SER A 137 -4.01 -3.40 5.42
CA SER A 137 -2.98 -3.83 4.47
C SER A 137 -3.17 -3.18 3.11
N ALA A 138 -4.37 -3.22 2.54
CA ALA A 138 -4.66 -2.60 1.25
C ALA A 138 -4.39 -1.09 1.28
N HIS A 139 -4.80 -0.42 2.36
CA HIS A 139 -4.52 1.00 2.56
C HIS A 139 -3.02 1.32 2.53
N GLN A 140 -2.18 0.59 3.29
CA GLN A 140 -0.79 0.96 3.52
C GLN A 140 0.23 0.33 2.56
N SER A 141 -0.11 -0.79 1.90
CA SER A 141 0.83 -1.50 1.02
C SER A 141 0.65 -1.16 -0.45
N ILE A 142 -0.61 -1.10 -0.92
CA ILE A 142 -0.95 -0.81 -2.32
C ILE A 142 -1.69 0.52 -2.51
N GLY A 143 -2.31 1.05 -1.45
CA GLY A 143 -2.96 2.35 -1.46
C GLY A 143 -1.98 3.52 -1.54
N VAL A 144 -2.50 4.72 -1.39
CA VAL A 144 -1.76 5.98 -1.60
C VAL A 144 -0.53 6.18 -0.70
N PRO A 145 -0.48 5.75 0.58
CA PRO A 145 0.67 6.04 1.44
C PRO A 145 2.02 5.58 0.89
N GLN A 146 2.10 4.38 0.31
CA GLN A 146 3.37 3.86 -0.15
C GLN A 146 3.89 4.54 -1.43
N PRO A 147 3.14 4.65 -2.54
CA PRO A 147 3.60 5.37 -3.72
C PRO A 147 3.82 6.86 -3.44
N LEU A 148 2.99 7.50 -2.63
CA LEU A 148 3.18 8.90 -2.24
C LEU A 148 4.50 9.11 -1.48
N LYS A 149 4.84 8.22 -0.55
CA LYS A 149 6.09 8.28 0.19
C LYS A 149 7.31 8.15 -0.73
N LEU A 150 7.24 7.29 -1.75
CA LEU A 150 8.35 7.01 -2.67
C LEU A 150 8.48 8.06 -3.77
N PHE A 151 7.37 8.46 -4.39
CA PHE A 151 7.35 9.22 -5.64
C PHE A 151 6.70 10.60 -5.53
N GLY A 152 6.00 10.90 -4.44
CA GLY A 152 5.35 12.19 -4.25
C GLY A 152 6.35 13.32 -4.05
N THR A 153 5.98 14.54 -4.49
CA THR A 153 6.74 15.75 -4.14
C THR A 153 6.64 16.04 -2.63
N GLU A 154 7.55 16.83 -2.08
CA GLU A 154 7.49 17.18 -0.65
C GLU A 154 6.19 17.92 -0.29
N GLU A 155 5.65 18.73 -1.21
CA GLU A 155 4.35 19.39 -1.05
C GLU A 155 3.20 18.39 -0.98
N GLN A 156 3.18 17.39 -1.88
CA GLN A 156 2.20 16.32 -1.87
C GLN A 156 2.31 15.48 -0.57
N LYS A 157 3.52 15.14 -0.17
CA LYS A 157 3.77 14.39 1.08
C LYS A 157 3.28 15.18 2.30
N ALA A 158 3.62 16.48 2.37
CA ALA A 158 3.21 17.35 3.47
C ALA A 158 1.68 17.54 3.53
N LYS A 159 1.00 17.54 2.38
CA LYS A 159 -0.46 17.68 2.29
C LYS A 159 -1.21 16.40 2.65
N TYR A 160 -0.81 15.26 2.10
CA TYR A 160 -1.62 14.04 2.15
C TYR A 160 -1.21 13.03 3.21
N LEU A 161 0.10 12.87 3.52
CA LEU A 161 0.53 11.89 4.52
C LEU A 161 -0.06 12.13 5.92
N PRO A 162 -0.21 13.40 6.41
CA PRO A 162 -0.86 13.65 7.68
C PRO A 162 -2.33 13.24 7.74
N MET A 163 -3.02 13.15 6.61
CA MET A 163 -4.42 12.72 6.58
C MET A 163 -4.55 11.25 7.02
N PHE A 164 -3.60 10.40 6.62
CA PHE A 164 -3.59 9.00 7.01
C PHE A 164 -3.31 8.81 8.51
N ALA A 165 -2.47 9.66 9.08
CA ALA A 165 -2.27 9.69 10.54
C ALA A 165 -3.53 10.05 11.31
N LYS A 166 -4.48 10.75 10.66
CA LYS A 166 -5.81 11.09 11.21
C LYS A 166 -6.90 10.09 10.85
N GLY A 167 -6.55 8.95 10.26
CA GLY A 167 -7.48 7.88 9.94
C GLY A 167 -8.11 7.92 8.54
N ALA A 168 -7.62 8.79 7.64
CA ALA A 168 -8.07 8.73 6.25
C ALA A 168 -7.68 7.37 5.62
N ILE A 169 -8.60 6.79 4.88
CA ILE A 169 -8.39 5.51 4.18
C ILE A 169 -8.16 5.80 2.72
N SER A 170 -7.30 5.01 2.09
CA SER A 170 -7.06 5.06 0.65
C SER A 170 -7.32 3.72 0.00
N ALA A 171 -7.72 3.77 -1.26
CA ALA A 171 -7.91 2.62 -2.13
C ALA A 171 -6.95 2.66 -3.32
N PHE A 172 -6.87 1.54 -4.03
CA PHE A 172 -6.17 1.42 -5.31
C PHE A 172 -7.10 0.80 -6.34
N ALA A 173 -7.44 1.59 -7.37
CA ALA A 173 -8.37 1.21 -8.41
C ALA A 173 -7.61 0.99 -9.73
N LEU A 174 -7.28 -0.26 -10.07
CA LEU A 174 -6.53 -0.63 -11.27
C LEU A 174 -7.39 -1.44 -12.23
N THR A 175 -7.96 -2.54 -11.75
CA THR A 175 -8.63 -3.57 -12.56
C THR A 175 -9.88 -3.03 -13.25
N GLU A 176 -10.07 -3.41 -14.51
CA GLU A 176 -11.28 -3.20 -15.31
C GLU A 176 -11.81 -4.54 -15.81
N ALA A 177 -13.02 -4.59 -16.35
CA ALA A 177 -13.61 -5.82 -16.84
C ALA A 177 -12.73 -6.55 -17.89
N GLN A 178 -12.00 -5.79 -18.71
CA GLN A 178 -11.12 -6.30 -19.78
C GLN A 178 -9.63 -6.17 -19.45
N ALA A 179 -9.25 -5.60 -18.32
CA ALA A 179 -7.86 -5.33 -17.94
C ALA A 179 -7.57 -5.74 -16.50
N GLY A 180 -6.87 -6.85 -16.33
CA GLY A 180 -6.38 -7.32 -15.03
C GLY A 180 -4.86 -7.44 -15.04
N SER A 181 -4.34 -8.63 -15.40
CA SER A 181 -2.90 -8.90 -15.45
C SER A 181 -2.14 -8.10 -16.51
N ASP A 182 -2.83 -7.62 -17.55
CA ASP A 182 -2.25 -6.70 -18.54
C ASP A 182 -2.86 -5.29 -18.40
N PRO A 183 -2.30 -4.41 -17.58
CA PRO A 183 -2.81 -3.05 -17.37
C PRO A 183 -2.73 -2.16 -18.62
N ARG A 184 -1.99 -2.56 -19.66
CA ARG A 184 -1.95 -1.82 -20.93
C ARG A 184 -3.28 -1.82 -21.66
N ARG A 185 -4.21 -2.71 -21.28
CA ARG A 185 -5.56 -2.82 -21.84
C ARG A 185 -6.59 -1.93 -21.15
N MET A 186 -6.17 -1.13 -20.15
CA MET A 186 -7.07 -0.19 -19.48
C MET A 186 -7.67 0.80 -20.46
N THR A 187 -8.96 1.07 -20.29
CA THR A 187 -9.75 1.99 -21.09
C THR A 187 -10.16 3.25 -20.33
N THR A 188 -10.00 3.28 -19.01
CA THR A 188 -10.21 4.49 -18.20
C THR A 188 -9.33 5.62 -18.71
N THR A 189 -9.94 6.78 -18.96
CA THR A 189 -9.28 7.98 -19.46
C THR A 189 -9.28 9.09 -18.42
N ALA A 190 -8.30 9.97 -18.48
CA ALA A 190 -8.20 11.18 -17.69
C ALA A 190 -7.93 12.35 -18.64
N THR A 191 -8.93 13.21 -18.87
CA THR A 191 -8.84 14.37 -19.75
C THR A 191 -8.59 15.62 -18.91
N PRO A 192 -7.53 16.42 -19.18
CA PRO A 192 -7.30 17.66 -18.46
C PRO A 192 -8.48 18.62 -18.65
N THR A 193 -8.83 19.38 -17.60
CA THR A 193 -9.75 20.50 -17.69
C THR A 193 -9.10 21.70 -18.42
N GLU A 194 -9.90 22.62 -18.94
CA GLU A 194 -9.40 23.80 -19.67
C GLU A 194 -8.44 24.66 -18.83
N ASP A 195 -8.64 24.72 -17.52
CA ASP A 195 -7.78 25.46 -16.57
C ASP A 195 -6.49 24.70 -16.20
N GLY A 196 -6.32 23.45 -16.67
CA GLY A 196 -5.16 22.59 -16.42
C GLY A 196 -4.96 22.18 -14.95
N LYS A 197 -5.95 22.43 -14.06
CA LYS A 197 -5.82 22.17 -12.62
C LYS A 197 -6.43 20.85 -12.20
N HIS A 198 -7.29 20.26 -13.02
CA HIS A 198 -8.03 19.04 -12.72
C HIS A 198 -8.03 18.09 -13.90
N PHE A 199 -8.50 16.87 -13.67
CA PHE A 199 -8.75 15.88 -14.70
C PHE A 199 -10.19 15.38 -14.61
N LEU A 200 -10.84 15.26 -15.76
CA LEU A 200 -12.10 14.53 -15.89
C LEU A 200 -11.77 13.06 -16.12
N ILE A 201 -12.10 12.24 -15.14
CA ILE A 201 -11.88 10.79 -15.19
C ILE A 201 -13.14 10.10 -15.69
N ASN A 202 -13.01 9.27 -16.74
CA ASN A 202 -14.09 8.49 -17.30
C ASN A 202 -13.66 7.02 -17.44
N GLY A 203 -14.41 6.10 -16.82
CA GLY A 203 -14.14 4.67 -16.84
C GLY A 203 -14.78 3.95 -15.65
N GLU A 204 -14.65 2.63 -15.64
CA GLU A 204 -15.16 1.75 -14.60
C GLU A 204 -14.05 0.86 -14.07
N LYS A 205 -13.99 0.72 -12.75
CA LYS A 205 -13.01 -0.10 -12.06
C LYS A 205 -13.70 -1.18 -11.24
N LEU A 206 -13.06 -2.35 -11.14
CA LEU A 206 -13.56 -3.51 -10.42
C LEU A 206 -12.62 -3.91 -9.28
N TRP A 207 -13.18 -4.53 -8.26
CA TRP A 207 -12.42 -5.14 -7.15
C TRP A 207 -11.53 -4.15 -6.39
N CYS A 208 -12.03 -2.93 -6.21
CA CYS A 208 -11.31 -1.88 -5.50
C CYS A 208 -11.45 -2.07 -3.99
N THR A 209 -10.51 -2.76 -3.36
CA THR A 209 -10.47 -2.86 -1.89
C THR A 209 -10.37 -1.46 -1.28
N ASN A 210 -11.21 -1.16 -0.31
CA ASN A 210 -11.36 0.16 0.33
C ASN A 210 -11.92 1.26 -0.61
N GLY A 211 -12.49 0.90 -1.78
CA GLY A 211 -13.12 1.83 -2.72
C GLY A 211 -14.55 2.16 -2.38
#